data_b79ae94d6917508d35aeeeaf5db1de89
#
_entry.id   b79ae94d6917508d35aeeeaf5db1de89
#
_cell.length_a   1.000
_cell.length_b   1.000
_cell.length_c   1.000
_cell.angle_alpha   90.00
_cell.angle_beta   90.00
_cell.angle_gamma   90.00
#
_symmetry.space_group_name_H-M   'P 1'
#
loop_
_entity.id
_entity.type
_entity.pdbx_description
1 polymer ?
#
loop_
_entity_poly.entity_id
_entity_poly.type
_entity_poly.pdbx_seq_one_letter_code
_entity_poly.pdbx_strand_id
1 'polypeptide(L)'
;MIHVLDSSALLAVSKGERGAEFVIDLIDSKDCVISSVNMAEVATRLLDLGLPESELKRGMAQFGIDVIDFNQEQALECAALRTFTRSASLSLGDRACLALAKLMQGCSVTADRAWMDVADAVGVKVLMIR
;
A
#
# COMPACT_ATOMS: atom_id res chain seq x y z
N MET A 1 10.60 -5.09 11.48
CA MET A 1 9.85 -3.88 11.04
C MET A 1 8.70 -4.31 10.14
N ILE A 2 7.53 -3.77 10.36
CA ILE A 2 6.36 -4.04 9.53
C ILE A 2 6.47 -3.31 8.20
N HIS A 3 6.11 -4.01 7.12
CA HIS A 3 6.08 -3.49 5.76
C HIS A 3 4.63 -3.26 5.35
N VAL A 4 4.26 -2.01 5.13
CA VAL A 4 2.90 -1.63 4.71
C VAL A 4 2.90 -1.47 3.20
N LEU A 5 2.17 -2.35 2.52
CA LEU A 5 2.16 -2.38 1.06
C LEU A 5 1.15 -1.40 0.49
N ASP A 6 1.59 -0.61 -0.47
CA ASP A 6 0.70 0.21 -1.29
C ASP A 6 0.02 -0.68 -2.35
N SER A 7 -1.09 -0.21 -2.88
CA SER A 7 -1.82 -0.94 -3.94
C SER A 7 -0.94 -1.24 -5.15
N SER A 8 -0.03 -0.33 -5.52
CA SER A 8 0.89 -0.53 -6.65
C SER A 8 1.79 -1.75 -6.47
N ALA A 9 2.19 -2.06 -5.23
CA ALA A 9 3.03 -3.22 -4.94
C ALA A 9 2.28 -4.53 -5.22
N LEU A 10 1.04 -4.67 -4.74
CA LEU A 10 0.24 -5.86 -5.00
C LEU A 10 -0.20 -5.97 -6.45
N LEU A 11 -0.49 -4.84 -7.10
CA LEU A 11 -0.84 -4.83 -8.52
C LEU A 11 0.33 -5.26 -9.39
N ALA A 12 1.56 -4.92 -9.01
CA ALA A 12 2.74 -5.41 -9.72
C ALA A 12 2.81 -6.94 -9.68
N VAL A 13 2.48 -7.56 -8.54
CA VAL A 13 2.42 -9.03 -8.41
C VAL A 13 1.33 -9.59 -9.32
N SER A 14 0.13 -9.03 -9.26
CA SER A 14 -1.03 -9.50 -10.05
C SER A 14 -0.80 -9.42 -11.55
N LYS A 15 -0.10 -8.37 -12.00
CA LYS A 15 0.10 -8.07 -13.42
C LYS A 15 1.45 -8.56 -13.95
N GLY A 16 2.26 -9.17 -13.10
CA GLY A 16 3.60 -9.62 -13.49
C GLY A 16 4.53 -8.49 -13.89
N GLU A 17 4.37 -7.32 -13.28
CA GLU A 17 5.18 -6.15 -13.57
C GLU A 17 6.55 -6.24 -12.91
N ARG A 18 7.47 -5.37 -13.37
CA ARG A 18 8.79 -5.24 -12.76
C ARG A 18 8.66 -4.91 -11.27
N GLY A 19 9.40 -5.61 -10.43
CA GLY A 19 9.32 -5.50 -8.97
C GLY A 19 8.44 -6.56 -8.32
N ALA A 20 7.68 -7.34 -9.08
CA ALA A 20 6.81 -8.39 -8.55
C ALA A 20 7.57 -9.38 -7.67
N GLU A 21 8.73 -9.85 -8.11
CA GLU A 21 9.54 -10.82 -7.35
C GLU A 21 10.01 -10.23 -6.01
N PHE A 22 10.41 -8.96 -6.01
CA PHE A 22 10.79 -8.26 -4.79
C PHE A 22 9.64 -8.24 -3.78
N VAL A 23 8.42 -7.95 -4.24
CA VAL A 23 7.23 -7.93 -3.37
C VAL A 23 6.91 -9.32 -2.85
N ILE A 24 6.96 -10.34 -3.70
CA ILE A 24 6.73 -11.74 -3.30
C ILE A 24 7.72 -12.14 -2.21
N ASP A 25 9.00 -11.84 -2.39
CA ASP A 25 10.03 -12.15 -1.39
C ASP A 25 9.78 -11.42 -0.07
N LEU A 26 9.31 -10.17 -0.10
CA LEU A 26 8.92 -9.46 1.11
C LEU A 26 7.76 -10.14 1.84
N ILE A 27 6.72 -10.53 1.10
CA ILE A 27 5.55 -11.21 1.68
C ILE A 27 5.97 -12.53 2.33
N ASP A 28 6.86 -13.27 1.69
CA ASP A 28 7.31 -14.57 2.19
C ASP A 28 8.26 -14.47 3.39
N SER A 29 9.00 -13.39 3.52
CA SER A 29 10.08 -13.28 4.51
C SER A 29 9.88 -12.23 5.59
N LYS A 30 8.92 -11.31 5.43
CA LYS A 30 8.71 -10.18 6.34
C LYS A 30 7.24 -10.08 6.78
N ASP A 31 7.02 -9.29 7.84
CA ASP A 31 5.66 -8.97 8.27
C ASP A 31 5.10 -7.90 7.33
N CYS A 32 4.20 -8.29 6.45
CA CYS A 32 3.56 -7.40 5.49
C CYS A 32 2.07 -7.24 5.82
N VAL A 33 1.59 -6.01 5.74
CA VAL A 33 0.18 -5.68 5.90
C VAL A 33 -0.25 -4.70 4.81
N ILE A 34 -1.57 -4.56 4.64
CA ILE A 34 -2.14 -3.57 3.74
C ILE A 34 -3.32 -2.88 4.44
N SER A 35 -3.46 -1.56 4.22
CA SER A 35 -4.65 -0.84 4.64
C SER A 35 -5.87 -1.32 3.85
N SER A 36 -7.04 -1.38 4.50
CA SER A 36 -8.29 -1.69 3.80
C SER A 36 -8.61 -0.70 2.68
N VAL A 37 -8.11 0.54 2.75
CA VAL A 37 -8.21 1.51 1.65
C VAL A 37 -7.45 1.02 0.43
N ASN A 38 -6.20 0.62 0.62
CA ASN A 38 -5.37 0.11 -0.49
C ASN A 38 -5.86 -1.26 -0.97
N MET A 39 -6.41 -2.08 -0.09
CA MET A 39 -7.10 -3.31 -0.49
C MET A 39 -8.26 -3.01 -1.44
N ALA A 40 -9.07 -1.98 -1.14
CA ALA A 40 -10.17 -1.59 -2.01
C ALA A 40 -9.67 -1.16 -3.39
N GLU A 41 -8.55 -0.44 -3.44
CA GLU A 41 -7.94 -0.06 -4.72
C GLU A 41 -7.50 -1.29 -5.54
N VAL A 42 -6.83 -2.24 -4.89
CA VAL A 42 -6.41 -3.49 -5.54
C VAL A 42 -7.63 -4.27 -6.04
N ALA A 43 -8.62 -4.47 -5.17
CA ALA A 43 -9.83 -5.21 -5.50
C ALA A 43 -10.59 -4.58 -6.68
N THR A 44 -10.72 -3.25 -6.68
CA THR A 44 -11.36 -2.51 -7.76
C THR A 44 -10.63 -2.76 -9.08
N ARG A 45 -9.30 -2.69 -9.05
CA ARG A 45 -8.49 -2.91 -10.25
C ARG A 45 -8.59 -4.34 -10.76
N LEU A 46 -8.63 -5.33 -9.87
CA LEU A 46 -8.81 -6.73 -10.28
C LEU A 46 -10.15 -6.94 -10.98
N LEU A 47 -11.22 -6.30 -10.50
CA LEU A 47 -12.52 -6.32 -11.17
C LEU A 47 -12.44 -5.69 -12.56
N ASP A 48 -11.79 -4.54 -12.69
CA ASP A 48 -11.58 -3.87 -13.97
C ASP A 48 -10.80 -4.74 -14.95
N LEU A 49 -9.90 -5.59 -14.45
CA LEU A 49 -9.10 -6.53 -15.25
C LEU A 49 -9.86 -7.83 -15.58
N GLY A 50 -11.10 -7.97 -15.12
CA GLY A 50 -11.95 -9.08 -15.49
C GLY A 50 -12.15 -10.15 -14.42
N LEU A 51 -11.63 -9.97 -13.21
CA LEU A 51 -11.89 -10.92 -12.13
C LEU A 51 -13.38 -10.89 -11.79
N PRO A 52 -14.08 -12.05 -11.77
CA PRO A 52 -15.47 -12.09 -11.36
C PRO A 52 -15.65 -11.65 -9.91
N GLU A 53 -16.72 -10.92 -9.62
CA GLU A 53 -17.03 -10.48 -8.26
C GLU A 53 -17.06 -11.64 -7.27
N SER A 54 -17.60 -12.79 -7.68
CA SER A 54 -17.66 -14.01 -6.85
C SER A 54 -16.28 -14.54 -6.45
N GLU A 55 -15.22 -14.18 -7.17
CA GLU A 55 -13.84 -14.60 -6.90
C GLU A 55 -13.02 -13.55 -6.17
N LEU A 56 -13.59 -12.39 -5.89
CA LEU A 56 -12.84 -11.26 -5.34
C LEU A 56 -12.23 -11.57 -3.97
N LYS A 57 -13.01 -12.13 -3.07
CA LYS A 57 -12.54 -12.49 -1.72
C LYS A 57 -11.40 -13.50 -1.77
N ARG A 58 -11.54 -14.52 -2.61
CA ARG A 58 -10.51 -15.55 -2.81
C ARG A 58 -9.25 -14.95 -3.43
N GLY A 59 -9.42 -14.10 -4.45
CA GLY A 59 -8.31 -13.45 -5.12
C GLY A 59 -7.48 -12.60 -4.16
N MET A 60 -8.13 -11.84 -3.29
CA MET A 60 -7.43 -11.04 -2.28
C MET A 60 -6.73 -11.91 -1.23
N ALA A 61 -7.38 -13.00 -0.80
CA ALA A 61 -6.79 -13.92 0.18
C ALA A 61 -5.52 -14.59 -0.33
N GLN A 62 -5.37 -14.76 -1.64
CA GLN A 62 -4.19 -15.39 -2.24
C GLN A 62 -2.89 -14.59 -2.03
N PHE A 63 -2.98 -13.29 -1.77
CA PHE A 63 -1.77 -12.50 -1.46
C PHE A 63 -1.13 -12.91 -0.14
N GLY A 64 -1.91 -13.49 0.79
CA GLY A 64 -1.37 -14.00 2.06
C GLY A 64 -0.89 -12.91 3.02
N ILE A 65 -1.47 -11.72 2.96
CA ILE A 65 -1.13 -10.60 3.84
C ILE A 65 -2.34 -10.18 4.67
N ASP A 66 -2.07 -9.66 5.88
CA ASP A 66 -3.11 -9.15 6.75
C ASP A 66 -3.62 -7.80 6.29
N VAL A 67 -4.93 -7.61 6.38
CA VAL A 67 -5.59 -6.34 6.08
C VAL A 67 -5.89 -5.62 7.38
N ILE A 68 -5.45 -4.37 7.48
CA ILE A 68 -5.68 -3.52 8.66
C ILE A 68 -6.80 -2.55 8.34
N ASP A 69 -7.85 -2.57 9.15
CA ASP A 69 -9.00 -1.69 8.96
C ASP A 69 -8.60 -0.22 9.11
N PHE A 70 -9.05 0.60 8.16
CA PHE A 70 -8.81 2.03 8.17
C PHE A 70 -9.75 2.67 9.18
N ASN A 71 -9.23 2.97 10.38
CA ASN A 71 -10.01 3.50 11.50
C ASN A 71 -9.89 5.03 11.60
N GLN A 72 -10.54 5.61 12.62
CA GLN A 72 -10.56 7.05 12.83
C GLN A 72 -9.15 7.61 13.09
N GLU A 73 -8.32 6.93 13.87
CA GLU A 73 -6.95 7.37 14.13
C GLU A 73 -6.14 7.46 12.83
N GLN A 74 -6.26 6.45 11.98
CA GLN A 74 -5.60 6.45 10.68
C GLN A 74 -6.16 7.55 9.77
N ALA A 75 -7.46 7.79 9.81
CA ALA A 75 -8.11 8.84 9.02
C ALA A 75 -7.56 10.22 9.38
N LEU A 76 -7.42 10.52 10.67
CA LEU A 76 -6.88 11.80 11.13
C LEU A 76 -5.39 11.95 10.76
N GLU A 77 -4.61 10.91 10.92
CA GLU A 77 -3.19 10.92 10.51
C GLU A 77 -3.08 11.11 8.98
N CYS A 78 -3.89 10.40 8.22
CA CYS A 78 -3.96 10.53 6.76
C CYS A 78 -4.26 11.97 6.34
N ALA A 79 -5.21 12.62 7.01
CA ALA A 79 -5.54 14.02 6.76
C ALA A 79 -4.35 14.94 7.10
N ALA A 80 -3.70 14.71 8.25
CA ALA A 80 -2.55 15.52 8.68
C ALA A 80 -1.38 15.45 7.70
N LEU A 81 -1.18 14.32 7.02
CA LEU A 81 -0.12 14.16 6.03
C LEU A 81 -0.33 15.03 4.79
N ARG A 82 -1.54 15.54 4.56
CA ARG A 82 -1.83 16.38 3.38
C ARG A 82 -0.90 17.59 3.30
N THR A 83 -0.57 18.20 4.43
CA THR A 83 0.34 19.37 4.47
C THR A 83 1.69 19.07 3.85
N PHE A 84 2.22 17.85 4.07
CA PHE A 84 3.54 17.44 3.61
C PHE A 84 3.54 16.80 2.23
N THR A 85 2.36 16.42 1.71
CA THR A 85 2.26 15.61 0.48
C THR A 85 1.56 16.33 -0.67
N ARG A 86 1.06 17.55 -0.44
CA ARG A 86 0.31 18.29 -1.45
C ARG A 86 1.12 18.55 -2.72
N SER A 87 2.39 18.93 -2.56
CA SER A 87 3.28 19.22 -3.69
C SER A 87 3.59 18.00 -4.54
N ALA A 88 3.55 16.80 -3.96
CA ALA A 88 3.78 15.55 -4.68
C ALA A 88 2.48 14.95 -5.23
N SER A 89 1.33 15.61 -5.03
CA SER A 89 0.02 15.17 -5.51
C SER A 89 -0.37 13.76 -5.05
N LEU A 90 -0.01 13.39 -3.82
CA LEU A 90 -0.36 12.08 -3.28
C LEU A 90 -1.86 11.99 -3.02
N SER A 91 -2.45 10.89 -3.46
CA SER A 91 -3.88 10.60 -3.30
C SER A 91 -4.24 10.22 -1.86
N LEU A 92 -5.53 10.09 -1.59
CA LEU A 92 -6.02 9.57 -0.31
C LEU A 92 -5.45 8.17 -0.04
N GLY A 93 -5.44 7.29 -1.03
CA GLY A 93 -4.89 5.94 -0.90
C GLY A 93 -3.41 5.95 -0.57
N ASP A 94 -2.63 6.80 -1.23
CA ASP A 94 -1.21 6.97 -0.95
C ASP A 94 -0.98 7.39 0.51
N ARG A 95 -1.73 8.39 0.96
CA ARG A 95 -1.63 8.89 2.33
C ARG A 95 -2.13 7.88 3.36
N ALA A 96 -3.12 7.05 3.00
CA ALA A 96 -3.59 5.97 3.88
C ALA A 96 -2.49 4.95 4.16
N CYS A 97 -1.73 4.58 3.14
CA CYS A 97 -0.58 3.68 3.30
C CYS A 97 0.50 4.30 4.19
N LEU A 98 0.87 5.54 3.92
CA LEU A 98 1.88 6.25 4.72
C LEU A 98 1.43 6.45 6.17
N ALA A 99 0.16 6.79 6.38
CA ALA A 99 -0.39 6.96 7.72
C ALA A 99 -0.33 5.67 8.54
N LEU A 100 -0.69 4.56 7.93
CA LEU A 100 -0.63 3.26 8.60
C LEU A 100 0.82 2.91 8.94
N ALA A 101 1.74 3.08 8.00
CA ALA A 101 3.16 2.83 8.24
C ALA A 101 3.69 3.68 9.39
N LYS A 102 3.32 4.96 9.43
CA LYS A 102 3.74 5.88 10.50
C LYS A 102 3.23 5.42 11.86
N LEU A 103 1.94 5.11 11.97
CA LEU A 103 1.33 4.66 13.22
C LEU A 103 1.87 3.32 13.69
N MET A 104 2.24 2.43 12.79
CA MET A 104 2.83 1.13 13.11
C MET A 104 4.35 1.18 13.27
N GLN A 105 4.96 2.33 13.07
CA GLN A 105 6.41 2.50 13.09
C GLN A 105 7.10 1.55 12.10
N GLY A 106 6.47 1.36 10.95
CA GLY A 106 6.95 0.50 9.87
C GLY A 106 7.47 1.29 8.69
N CYS A 107 7.59 0.61 7.55
CA CYS A 107 7.94 1.25 6.29
C CYS A 107 6.83 1.03 5.26
N SER A 108 6.74 1.91 4.28
CA SER A 108 5.83 1.77 3.15
C SER A 108 6.55 1.19 1.95
N VAL A 109 5.84 0.36 1.18
CA VAL A 109 6.38 -0.30 -0.02
C VAL A 109 5.53 0.12 -1.21
N THR A 110 6.13 0.76 -2.21
CA THR A 110 5.43 1.35 -3.34
C THR A 110 6.23 1.28 -4.63
N ALA A 111 5.54 1.41 -5.76
CA ALA A 111 6.16 1.60 -7.07
C ALA A 111 6.24 3.08 -7.47
N ASP A 112 5.64 3.98 -6.69
CA ASP A 112 5.53 5.40 -7.03
C ASP A 112 6.72 6.19 -6.48
N ARG A 113 7.59 6.66 -7.39
CA ARG A 113 8.79 7.39 -7.00
C ARG A 113 8.51 8.74 -6.35
N ALA A 114 7.33 9.32 -6.55
CA ALA A 114 6.96 10.59 -5.92
C ALA A 114 6.98 10.51 -4.38
N TRP A 115 6.80 9.32 -3.81
CA TRP A 115 6.84 9.13 -2.37
C TRP A 115 8.23 9.39 -1.78
N MET A 116 9.29 9.21 -2.56
CA MET A 116 10.65 9.49 -2.11
C MET A 116 10.85 10.97 -1.80
N ASP A 117 10.13 11.84 -2.50
CA ASP A 117 10.23 13.30 -2.31
C ASP A 117 9.61 13.76 -0.98
N VAL A 118 8.74 12.96 -0.37
CA VAL A 118 8.03 13.32 0.86
C VAL A 118 8.39 12.44 2.05
N ALA A 119 9.15 11.38 1.85
CA ALA A 119 9.45 10.37 2.88
C ALA A 119 10.03 11.02 4.15
N ASP A 120 11.01 11.89 4.02
CA ASP A 120 11.62 12.55 5.18
C ASP A 120 10.64 13.46 5.90
N ALA A 121 9.84 14.24 5.15
CA ALA A 121 8.88 15.17 5.73
C ALA A 121 7.77 14.45 6.51
N VAL A 122 7.31 13.31 6.00
CA VAL A 122 6.27 12.53 6.68
C VAL A 122 6.85 11.61 7.78
N GLY A 123 8.16 11.40 7.78
CA GLY A 123 8.83 10.58 8.80
C GLY A 123 8.61 9.09 8.62
N VAL A 124 8.44 8.63 7.38
CA VAL A 124 8.24 7.22 7.04
C VAL A 124 9.32 6.75 6.07
N LYS A 125 9.93 5.62 6.36
CA LYS A 125 10.83 4.98 5.42
C LYS A 125 10.01 4.41 4.26
N VAL A 126 10.46 4.70 3.04
CA VAL A 126 9.80 4.23 1.81
C VAL A 126 10.73 3.28 1.07
N LEU A 127 10.23 2.08 0.76
CA LEU A 127 10.93 1.11 -0.08
C LEU A 127 10.30 1.12 -1.46
N MET A 128 11.13 1.33 -2.47
CA MET A 128 10.71 1.24 -3.87
C MET A 128 10.82 -0.21 -4.34
N ILE A 129 9.83 -0.69 -5.07
CA ILE A 129 9.86 -2.05 -5.63
C ILE A 129 10.62 -2.12 -6.95
N ARG A 130 10.86 -0.96 -7.57
CA ARG A 130 11.57 -0.87 -8.86
C ARG A 130 12.11 0.52 -9.11
#